data_bd9ab3b3db2afa4d7ec9bcf3365b4246
#
_entry.id   bd9ab3b3db2afa4d7ec9bcf3365b4246
#
_cell.length_a   1.000
_cell.length_b   1.000
_cell.length_c   1.000
_cell.angle_alpha   90.00
_cell.angle_beta   90.00
_cell.angle_gamma   90.00
#
_symmetry.space_group_name_H-M   'P 1'
#
loop_
_entity.id
_entity.type
_entity.pdbx_description
1 polymer ?
#
loop_
_entity_poly.entity_id
_entity_poly.type
_entity_poly.pdbx_seq_one_letter_code
_entity_poly.pdbx_strand_id
1 'polypeptide(L)'
;EGAKVQPDWLFTFFHNPSIIRPNLQVRMPSFNLTDEEWNAIIRAFQHSDGNLLAFKSDYHVDQSTIQYKAGVKLHELGACNNCHFYGTKFPKQDAQTWAANLALTKDRLQPDWLIEWLRDPQAIMPGTKMPAPYLPDKDLLSLPDSKADWGKYVVELNGDKELMLAGL
;
A
#
# COMPACT_ATOMS: atom_id res chain seq x y z
N GLU A 1 11.15 -7.24 -4.92
CA GLU A 1 11.21 -6.46 -3.65
C GLU A 1 11.93 -5.11 -3.85
N GLY A 2 12.82 -4.99 -4.82
CA GLY A 2 13.55 -3.73 -5.11
C GLY A 2 12.66 -2.59 -5.55
N ALA A 3 11.60 -2.85 -6.31
CA ALA A 3 10.61 -1.85 -6.69
C ALA A 3 9.53 -1.62 -5.61
N LYS A 4 9.34 -2.59 -4.71
CA LYS A 4 8.23 -2.60 -3.76
C LYS A 4 8.58 -2.00 -2.41
N VAL A 5 9.76 -2.32 -1.89
CA VAL A 5 10.13 -2.02 -0.50
C VAL A 5 11.18 -0.92 -0.47
N GLN A 6 11.05 -0.02 0.49
CA GLN A 6 12.03 1.03 0.74
C GLN A 6 13.35 0.41 1.21
N PRO A 7 14.49 0.75 0.61
CA PRO A 7 15.77 0.10 0.92
C PRO A 7 16.17 0.21 2.39
N ASP A 8 15.98 1.36 3.02
CA ASP A 8 16.34 1.60 4.42
C ASP A 8 15.50 0.76 5.37
N TRP A 9 14.19 0.62 5.07
CA TRP A 9 13.33 -0.26 5.82
C TRP A 9 13.76 -1.73 5.66
N LEU A 10 14.10 -2.13 4.42
CA LEU A 10 14.53 -3.49 4.13
C LEU A 10 15.86 -3.83 4.82
N PHE A 11 16.79 -2.89 4.86
CA PHE A 11 18.05 -3.02 5.58
C PHE A 11 17.81 -3.26 7.08
N THR A 12 17.00 -2.41 7.70
CA THR A 12 16.63 -2.56 9.12
C THR A 12 15.90 -3.87 9.39
N PHE A 13 14.99 -4.27 8.49
CA PHE A 13 14.25 -5.52 8.59
C PHE A 13 15.14 -6.76 8.50
N PHE A 14 16.16 -6.76 7.68
CA PHE A 14 17.11 -7.88 7.57
C PHE A 14 17.95 -8.06 8.84
N HIS A 15 18.31 -6.97 9.52
CA HIS A 15 19.04 -7.02 10.78
C HIS A 15 18.15 -7.47 11.95
N ASN A 16 16.89 -7.03 11.94
CA ASN A 16 15.93 -7.34 13.00
C ASN A 16 14.53 -7.59 12.41
N PRO A 17 14.27 -8.80 11.92
CA PRO A 17 13.00 -9.13 11.28
C PRO A 17 11.80 -8.94 12.21
N SER A 18 10.98 -7.95 11.93
CA SER A 18 9.74 -7.70 12.67
C SER A 18 8.57 -8.54 12.12
N ILE A 19 7.53 -8.70 12.92
CA ILE A 19 6.33 -9.43 12.51
C ILE A 19 5.43 -8.51 11.69
N ILE A 20 5.39 -8.72 10.37
CA ILE A 20 4.53 -7.95 9.45
C ILE A 20 3.09 -8.48 9.46
N ARG A 21 2.93 -9.79 9.58
CA ARG A 21 1.62 -10.49 9.59
C ARG A 21 1.54 -11.40 10.80
N PRO A 22 0.93 -10.97 11.89
CA PRO A 22 0.90 -11.70 13.15
C PRO A 22 0.12 -13.03 13.06
N ASN A 23 -0.82 -13.13 12.12
CA ASN A 23 -1.61 -14.34 11.87
C ASN A 23 -0.85 -15.47 11.17
N LEU A 24 0.31 -15.19 10.58
CA LEU A 24 1.14 -16.22 9.96
C LEU A 24 2.13 -16.78 10.96
N GLN A 25 2.41 -18.07 10.85
CA GLN A 25 3.43 -18.74 11.67
C GLN A 25 4.84 -18.60 11.07
N VAL A 26 4.91 -18.45 9.73
CA VAL A 26 6.18 -18.27 9.01
C VAL A 26 6.82 -16.94 9.41
N ARG A 27 8.09 -16.97 9.73
CA ARG A 27 8.91 -15.82 10.09
C ARG A 27 10.15 -15.75 9.22
N MET A 28 10.59 -14.53 8.92
CA MET A 28 11.88 -14.30 8.31
C MET A 28 12.97 -14.74 9.30
N PRO A 29 13.87 -15.66 8.95
CA PRO A 29 15.00 -15.98 9.80
C PRO A 29 16.02 -14.84 9.86
N SER A 30 16.79 -14.77 10.95
CA SER A 30 17.92 -13.88 11.06
C SER A 30 19.17 -14.57 10.46
N PHE A 31 19.92 -13.81 9.68
CA PHE A 31 21.19 -14.24 9.10
C PHE A 31 22.33 -13.39 9.65
N ASN A 32 23.46 -13.99 9.91
CA ASN A 32 24.65 -13.29 10.40
C ASN A 32 25.49 -12.78 9.20
N LEU A 33 24.90 -11.84 8.42
CA LEU A 33 25.57 -11.19 7.32
C LEU A 33 26.08 -9.81 7.74
N THR A 34 27.15 -9.35 7.07
CA THR A 34 27.67 -7.99 7.26
C THR A 34 26.77 -6.95 6.59
N ASP A 35 26.96 -5.68 6.94
CA ASP A 35 26.24 -4.56 6.34
C ASP A 35 26.48 -4.49 4.82
N GLU A 36 27.69 -4.78 4.38
CA GLU A 36 28.06 -4.83 2.95
C GLU A 36 27.31 -5.93 2.22
N GLU A 37 27.19 -7.11 2.82
CA GLU A 37 26.44 -8.24 2.25
C GLU A 37 24.95 -7.94 2.16
N TRP A 38 24.36 -7.34 3.21
CA TRP A 38 22.97 -6.89 3.17
C TRP A 38 22.72 -5.83 2.09
N ASN A 39 23.61 -4.84 1.98
CA ASN A 39 23.54 -3.82 0.93
C ASN A 39 23.66 -4.43 -0.46
N ALA A 40 24.52 -5.43 -0.66
CA ALA A 40 24.66 -6.13 -1.92
C ALA A 40 23.37 -6.87 -2.31
N ILE A 41 22.70 -7.52 -1.36
CA ILE A 41 21.40 -8.19 -1.58
C ILE A 41 20.32 -7.17 -1.96
N ILE A 42 20.23 -6.06 -1.24
CA ILE A 42 19.25 -4.99 -1.53
C ILE A 42 19.47 -4.43 -2.94
N ARG A 43 20.73 -4.15 -3.31
CA ARG A 43 21.07 -3.69 -4.66
C ARG A 43 20.74 -4.73 -5.74
N ALA A 44 20.93 -6.00 -5.45
CA ALA A 44 20.55 -7.07 -6.37
C ALA A 44 19.04 -7.09 -6.63
N PHE A 45 18.21 -6.91 -5.59
CA PHE A 45 16.76 -6.77 -5.76
C PHE A 45 16.38 -5.53 -6.57
N GLN A 46 17.00 -4.38 -6.29
CA GLN A 46 16.75 -3.16 -7.04
C GLN A 46 17.14 -3.33 -8.53
N HIS A 47 18.29 -3.93 -8.79
CA HIS A 47 18.75 -4.19 -10.16
C HIS A 47 17.83 -5.16 -10.91
N SER A 48 17.42 -6.25 -10.24
CA SER A 48 16.47 -7.23 -10.80
C SER A 48 15.13 -6.61 -11.19
N ASP A 49 14.65 -5.66 -10.42
CA ASP A 49 13.38 -4.98 -10.65
C ASP A 49 13.52 -3.70 -11.51
N GLY A 50 14.73 -3.42 -12.00
CA GLY A 50 15.02 -2.22 -12.79
C GLY A 50 14.92 -0.89 -12.02
N ASN A 51 14.86 -0.96 -10.69
CA ASN A 51 14.72 0.20 -9.82
C ASN A 51 16.07 0.53 -9.15
N LEU A 52 16.90 1.27 -9.87
CA LEU A 52 18.21 1.72 -9.38
C LEU A 52 18.16 3.11 -8.73
N LEU A 53 16.97 3.66 -8.56
CA LEU A 53 16.81 5.00 -8.00
C LEU A 53 17.19 5.04 -6.52
N ALA A 54 17.81 6.15 -6.14
CA ALA A 54 18.02 6.45 -4.73
C ALA A 54 16.68 6.53 -4.00
N PHE A 55 16.65 6.02 -2.78
CA PHE A 55 15.52 6.15 -1.88
C PHE A 55 15.11 7.63 -1.72
N LYS A 56 13.81 7.89 -1.82
CA LYS A 56 13.22 9.19 -1.49
C LYS A 56 12.63 9.12 -0.09
N SER A 57 13.40 9.52 0.93
CA SER A 57 12.94 9.53 2.32
C SER A 57 11.89 10.61 2.64
N ASP A 58 11.70 11.58 1.74
CA ASP A 58 10.94 12.81 2.00
C ASP A 58 9.53 12.79 1.41
N TYR A 59 8.90 11.63 1.32
CA TYR A 59 7.51 11.56 0.90
C TYR A 59 6.60 12.08 2.00
N HIS A 60 6.06 13.28 1.80
CA HIS A 60 5.08 13.89 2.69
C HIS A 60 3.69 13.83 2.10
N VAL A 61 2.76 13.28 2.89
CA VAL A 61 1.34 13.29 2.53
C VAL A 61 0.75 14.64 2.91
N ASP A 62 0.33 15.43 1.92
CA ASP A 62 -0.43 16.65 2.17
C ASP A 62 -1.91 16.31 2.37
N GLN A 63 -2.33 16.29 3.64
CA GLN A 63 -3.71 15.99 4.03
C GLN A 63 -4.72 17.09 3.61
N SER A 64 -4.26 18.23 3.17
CA SER A 64 -5.13 19.31 2.70
C SER A 64 -5.66 19.08 1.29
N THR A 65 -5.00 18.23 0.52
CA THR A 65 -5.33 17.96 -0.89
C THR A 65 -6.68 17.30 -1.08
N ILE A 66 -7.28 17.52 -2.25
CA ILE A 66 -8.53 16.86 -2.64
C ILE A 66 -8.32 15.36 -2.77
N GLN A 67 -7.18 14.94 -3.32
CA GLN A 67 -6.82 13.54 -3.49
C GLN A 67 -6.81 12.80 -2.15
N TYR A 68 -6.11 13.35 -1.15
CA TYR A 68 -6.09 12.74 0.20
C TYR A 68 -7.49 12.60 0.80
N LYS A 69 -8.30 13.66 0.73
CA LYS A 69 -9.67 13.64 1.27
C LYS A 69 -10.59 12.67 0.53
N ALA A 70 -10.41 12.55 -0.78
CA ALA A 70 -11.11 11.55 -1.60
C ALA A 70 -10.64 10.13 -1.24
N GLY A 71 -9.33 9.93 -1.07
CA GLY A 71 -8.75 8.66 -0.67
C GLY A 71 -9.27 8.15 0.68
N VAL A 72 -9.40 9.03 1.67
CA VAL A 72 -10.03 8.69 2.97
C VAL A 72 -11.44 8.13 2.77
N LYS A 73 -12.25 8.77 1.92
CA LYS A 73 -13.62 8.30 1.63
C LYS A 73 -13.62 7.00 0.83
N LEU A 74 -12.77 6.87 -0.18
CA LEU A 74 -12.63 5.65 -0.98
C LEU A 74 -12.14 4.47 -0.13
N HIS A 75 -11.22 4.71 0.81
CA HIS A 75 -10.76 3.70 1.76
C HIS A 75 -11.91 3.21 2.66
N GLU A 76 -12.78 4.11 3.12
CA GLU A 76 -13.98 3.76 3.89
C GLU A 76 -14.95 2.93 3.05
N LEU A 77 -15.29 3.39 1.83
CA LEU A 77 -16.22 2.71 0.93
C LEU A 77 -15.70 1.36 0.45
N GLY A 78 -14.38 1.25 0.22
CA GLY A 78 -13.70 0.01 -0.13
C GLY A 78 -13.64 -1.00 1.01
N ALA A 79 -14.07 -0.62 2.22
CA ALA A 79 -14.07 -1.45 3.42
C ALA A 79 -12.73 -2.14 3.70
N CYS A 80 -11.63 -1.44 3.42
CA CYS A 80 -10.25 -1.96 3.53
C CYS A 80 -9.97 -2.54 4.92
N ASN A 81 -10.58 -1.96 5.95
CA ASN A 81 -10.47 -2.40 7.35
C ASN A 81 -11.13 -3.77 7.64
N ASN A 82 -11.86 -4.35 6.68
CA ASN A 82 -12.38 -5.71 6.85
C ASN A 82 -11.24 -6.75 6.82
N CYS A 83 -10.16 -6.46 6.11
CA CYS A 83 -9.01 -7.35 6.01
C CYS A 83 -7.74 -6.71 6.58
N HIS A 84 -7.55 -5.40 6.39
CA HIS A 84 -6.38 -4.67 6.87
C HIS A 84 -6.59 -4.11 8.28
N PHE A 85 -5.48 -3.88 8.98
CA PHE A 85 -5.49 -3.29 10.31
C PHE A 85 -4.38 -2.25 10.48
N TYR A 86 -4.48 -1.44 11.52
CA TYR A 86 -3.52 -0.40 11.89
C TYR A 86 -2.95 -0.69 13.28
N GLY A 87 -1.67 -0.95 13.36
CA GLY A 87 -0.99 -1.26 14.61
C GLY A 87 -1.57 -2.52 15.27
N THR A 88 -2.23 -2.36 16.40
CA THR A 88 -2.84 -3.45 17.19
C THR A 88 -4.37 -3.51 17.10
N LYS A 89 -4.98 -2.71 16.23
CA LYS A 89 -6.43 -2.71 16.03
C LYS A 89 -6.82 -3.75 14.97
N PHE A 90 -6.89 -5.00 15.38
CA PHE A 90 -7.18 -6.13 14.50
C PHE A 90 -8.61 -6.09 13.93
N PRO A 91 -8.81 -6.59 12.69
CA PRO A 91 -10.14 -6.79 12.14
C PRO A 91 -10.96 -7.78 12.98
N LYS A 92 -12.29 -7.66 12.89
CA LYS A 92 -13.21 -8.58 13.60
C LYS A 92 -13.33 -9.94 12.93
N GLN A 93 -12.97 -10.04 11.67
CA GLN A 93 -13.01 -11.26 10.87
C GLN A 93 -11.96 -12.27 11.35
N ASP A 94 -12.09 -13.52 10.88
CA ASP A 94 -11.14 -14.58 11.16
C ASP A 94 -9.71 -14.16 10.79
N ALA A 95 -8.75 -14.47 11.67
CA ALA A 95 -7.34 -14.14 11.50
C ALA A 95 -6.74 -14.67 10.18
N GLN A 96 -7.30 -15.75 9.61
CA GLN A 96 -6.88 -16.28 8.31
C GLN A 96 -7.18 -15.34 7.14
N THR A 97 -8.10 -14.37 7.33
CA THR A 97 -8.46 -13.37 6.34
C THR A 97 -7.67 -12.07 6.50
N TRP A 98 -6.88 -11.92 7.55
CA TRP A 98 -6.16 -10.69 7.83
C TRP A 98 -5.09 -10.42 6.76
N ALA A 99 -5.09 -9.20 6.26
CA ALA A 99 -4.10 -8.68 5.35
C ALA A 99 -2.97 -7.95 6.11
N ALA A 100 -2.09 -7.27 5.37
CA ALA A 100 -0.95 -6.58 5.97
C ALA A 100 -1.37 -5.41 6.88
N ASN A 101 -0.53 -5.13 7.87
CA ASN A 101 -0.66 -3.96 8.74
C ASN A 101 -0.38 -2.68 7.97
N LEU A 102 -1.39 -1.84 7.77
CA LEU A 102 -1.25 -0.58 7.03
C LEU A 102 -0.44 0.49 7.77
N ALA A 103 -0.28 0.36 9.09
CA ALA A 103 0.61 1.26 9.85
C ALA A 103 2.08 1.17 9.39
N LEU A 104 2.47 0.06 8.75
CA LEU A 104 3.83 -0.13 8.22
C LEU A 104 4.00 0.38 6.78
N THR A 105 2.93 0.76 6.11
CA THR A 105 2.93 1.05 4.67
C THR A 105 3.85 2.22 4.35
N LYS A 106 3.75 3.32 5.10
CA LYS A 106 4.52 4.55 4.88
C LYS A 106 6.04 4.30 4.90
N ASP A 107 6.52 3.56 5.88
CA ASP A 107 7.96 3.36 6.06
C ASP A 107 8.49 2.19 5.20
N ARG A 108 7.61 1.25 4.86
CA ARG A 108 7.98 0.00 4.21
C ARG A 108 7.86 0.03 2.69
N LEU A 109 6.79 0.62 2.14
CA LEU A 109 6.48 0.51 0.72
C LEU A 109 6.88 1.75 -0.06
N GLN A 110 7.24 1.55 -1.31
CA GLN A 110 7.47 2.65 -2.25
C GLN A 110 6.12 3.17 -2.76
N PRO A 111 5.89 4.51 -2.76
CA PRO A 111 4.61 5.08 -3.17
C PRO A 111 4.19 4.70 -4.60
N ASP A 112 5.12 4.76 -5.54
CA ASP A 112 4.85 4.44 -6.95
C ASP A 112 4.42 2.97 -7.11
N TRP A 113 5.09 2.05 -6.38
CA TRP A 113 4.70 0.64 -6.38
C TRP A 113 3.30 0.46 -5.78
N LEU A 114 2.96 1.24 -4.75
CA LEU A 114 1.65 1.12 -4.09
C LEU A 114 0.51 1.52 -5.02
N ILE A 115 0.70 2.56 -5.84
CA ILE A 115 -0.27 2.98 -6.86
C ILE A 115 -0.50 1.85 -7.87
N GLU A 116 0.58 1.25 -8.40
CA GLU A 116 0.48 0.12 -9.32
C GLU A 116 -0.20 -1.10 -8.68
N TRP A 117 0.15 -1.39 -7.42
CA TRP A 117 -0.48 -2.46 -6.66
C TRP A 117 -1.99 -2.26 -6.50
N LEU A 118 -2.43 -1.05 -6.17
CA LEU A 118 -3.86 -0.73 -6.03
C LEU A 118 -4.58 -0.78 -7.38
N ARG A 119 -3.89 -0.43 -8.47
CA ARG A 119 -4.48 -0.45 -9.81
C ARG A 119 -4.87 -1.86 -10.24
N ASP A 120 -3.96 -2.83 -10.09
CA ASP A 120 -4.21 -4.24 -10.42
C ASP A 120 -3.37 -5.20 -9.56
N PRO A 121 -3.84 -5.56 -8.36
CA PRO A 121 -3.13 -6.48 -7.49
C PRO A 121 -2.89 -7.86 -8.12
N GLN A 122 -3.81 -8.33 -8.97
CA GLN A 122 -3.73 -9.64 -9.60
C GLN A 122 -2.66 -9.69 -10.71
N ALA A 123 -2.43 -8.59 -11.43
CA ALA A 123 -1.36 -8.51 -12.41
C ALA A 123 0.04 -8.60 -11.74
N ILE A 124 0.19 -7.99 -10.55
CA ILE A 124 1.47 -8.00 -9.83
C ILE A 124 1.67 -9.32 -9.07
N MET A 125 0.62 -9.85 -8.46
CA MET A 125 0.67 -11.09 -7.68
C MET A 125 -0.55 -11.97 -8.01
N PRO A 126 -0.46 -12.82 -9.02
CA PRO A 126 -1.54 -13.75 -9.36
C PRO A 126 -1.95 -14.61 -8.16
N GLY A 127 -3.25 -14.68 -7.91
CA GLY A 127 -3.82 -15.43 -6.78
C GLY A 127 -3.86 -14.66 -5.45
N THR A 128 -3.47 -13.37 -5.41
CA THR A 128 -3.70 -12.55 -4.22
C THR A 128 -5.19 -12.43 -3.92
N LYS A 129 -5.54 -12.40 -2.63
CA LYS A 129 -6.94 -12.18 -2.20
C LYS A 129 -7.34 -10.69 -2.18
N MET A 130 -6.38 -9.78 -2.37
CA MET A 130 -6.67 -8.36 -2.41
C MET A 130 -7.34 -8.02 -3.75
N PRO A 131 -8.56 -7.48 -3.76
CA PRO A 131 -9.18 -6.96 -4.96
C PRO A 131 -8.60 -5.59 -5.32
N ALA A 132 -8.69 -5.18 -6.58
CA ALA A 132 -8.53 -3.78 -6.93
C ALA A 132 -9.68 -2.96 -6.30
N PRO A 133 -9.43 -1.75 -5.78
CA PRO A 133 -10.49 -0.88 -5.28
C PRO A 133 -11.44 -0.51 -6.43
N TYR A 134 -12.73 -0.48 -6.13
CA TYR A 134 -13.69 0.05 -7.09
C TYR A 134 -13.59 1.57 -7.11
N LEU A 135 -13.26 2.13 -8.29
CA LEU A 135 -13.13 3.56 -8.50
C LEU A 135 -14.25 4.02 -9.46
N PRO A 136 -15.12 4.95 -9.02
CA PRO A 136 -16.24 5.40 -9.83
C PRO A 136 -15.76 6.18 -11.05
N ASP A 137 -16.43 5.98 -12.18
CA ASP A 137 -16.23 6.77 -13.38
C ASP A 137 -17.03 8.09 -13.33
N LYS A 138 -16.80 8.94 -14.34
CA LYS A 138 -17.46 10.22 -14.48
C LYS A 138 -18.98 10.11 -14.57
N ASP A 139 -19.49 9.11 -15.27
CA ASP A 139 -20.92 8.94 -15.49
C ASP A 139 -21.63 8.64 -14.19
N LEU A 140 -21.08 7.74 -13.38
CA LEU A 140 -21.59 7.41 -12.06
C LEU A 140 -21.54 8.63 -11.12
N LEU A 141 -20.46 9.40 -11.16
CA LEU A 141 -20.31 10.60 -10.34
C LEU A 141 -21.20 11.79 -10.77
N SER A 142 -21.81 11.71 -11.96
CA SER A 142 -22.73 12.72 -12.46
C SER A 142 -24.19 12.51 -12.01
N LEU A 143 -24.49 11.40 -11.36
CA LEU A 143 -25.81 11.11 -10.84
C LEU A 143 -26.22 12.03 -9.69
N PRO A 144 -27.53 12.33 -9.51
CA PRO A 144 -28.03 13.28 -8.51
C PRO A 144 -27.54 13.02 -7.08
N ASP A 145 -27.46 11.75 -6.68
CA ASP A 145 -27.14 11.34 -5.31
C ASP A 145 -25.64 11.06 -5.11
N SER A 146 -24.81 11.27 -6.13
CA SER A 146 -23.38 10.91 -6.11
C SER A 146 -22.61 11.55 -4.96
N LYS A 147 -22.97 12.78 -4.54
CA LYS A 147 -22.32 13.44 -3.39
C LYS A 147 -22.64 12.77 -2.07
N ALA A 148 -23.83 12.22 -1.91
CA ALA A 148 -24.22 11.48 -0.72
C ALA A 148 -23.51 10.12 -0.66
N ASP A 149 -23.44 9.42 -1.79
CA ASP A 149 -22.88 8.06 -1.88
C ASP A 149 -21.34 8.09 -1.84
N TRP A 150 -20.73 8.94 -2.67
CA TRP A 150 -19.27 8.97 -2.86
C TRP A 150 -18.56 10.05 -2.07
N GLY A 151 -19.28 11.05 -1.60
CA GLY A 151 -18.70 12.21 -0.91
C GLY A 151 -18.17 13.28 -1.87
N LYS A 152 -18.14 14.51 -1.35
CA LYS A 152 -17.81 15.71 -2.13
C LYS A 152 -16.48 15.59 -2.90
N TYR A 153 -15.43 15.13 -2.24
CA TYR A 153 -14.09 15.15 -2.81
C TYR A 153 -13.87 14.10 -3.89
N VAL A 154 -14.52 12.92 -3.78
CA VAL A 154 -14.49 11.91 -4.83
C VAL A 154 -15.21 12.44 -6.08
N VAL A 155 -16.36 13.10 -5.90
CA VAL A 155 -17.09 13.73 -7.02
C VAL A 155 -16.26 14.85 -7.69
N GLU A 156 -15.51 15.62 -6.91
CA GLU A 156 -14.63 16.67 -7.44
C GLU A 156 -13.48 16.11 -8.30
N LEU A 157 -13.05 14.87 -8.09
CA LEU A 157 -12.06 14.20 -8.95
C LEU A 157 -12.62 13.78 -10.31
N ASN A 158 -13.94 13.89 -10.51
CA ASN A 158 -14.62 13.76 -11.80
C ASN A 158 -14.25 12.50 -12.60
N GLY A 159 -14.05 11.38 -11.92
CA GLY A 159 -13.73 10.09 -12.54
C GLY A 159 -12.25 9.88 -12.88
N ASP A 160 -11.37 10.78 -12.46
CA ASP A 160 -9.92 10.63 -12.62
C ASP A 160 -9.37 9.55 -11.67
N LYS A 161 -9.20 8.35 -12.22
CA LYS A 161 -8.77 7.17 -11.46
C LYS A 161 -7.32 7.29 -10.95
N GLU A 162 -6.46 8.00 -11.67
CA GLU A 162 -5.06 8.19 -11.23
C GLU A 162 -5.01 9.07 -9.98
N LEU A 163 -5.78 10.16 -9.95
CA LEU A 163 -5.88 11.00 -8.76
C LEU A 163 -6.55 10.27 -7.59
N MET A 164 -7.51 9.39 -7.86
CA MET A 164 -8.15 8.55 -6.84
C MET A 164 -7.16 7.54 -6.25
N LEU A 165 -6.37 6.86 -7.10
CA LEU A 165 -5.33 5.93 -6.66
C LEU A 165 -4.23 6.64 -5.85
N ALA A 166 -3.82 7.81 -6.30
CA ALA A 166 -2.83 8.61 -5.58
C ALA A 166 -3.33 9.12 -4.22
N GLY A 167 -4.64 9.17 -4.02
CA GLY A 167 -5.26 9.55 -2.75
C GLY A 167 -5.41 8.41 -1.75
N LEU A 168 -5.48 7.16 -2.26
CA LEU A 168 -5.59 5.95 -1.44
C LEU A 168 -4.27 5.55 -0.79
#